data_7e15a4387f201706bc2ee865e5527632
#
_entry.id   7e15a4387f201706bc2ee865e5527632
#
_cell.length_a   1.000
_cell.length_b   1.000
_cell.length_c   1.000
_cell.angle_alpha   90.00
_cell.angle_beta   90.00
_cell.angle_gamma   90.00
#
_symmetry.space_group_name_H-M   'P 1'
#
loop_
_entity.id
_entity.type
_entity.pdbx_description
1 polymer ?
#
loop_
_entity_poly.entity_id
_entity_poly.type
_entity_poly.pdbx_seq_one_letter_code
_entity_poly.pdbx_strand_id
1 'polypeptide(L)'
;IYLDTIGQNIYPYLGASFASYIIYLLTAALVILGRKNKIPIANLVIVLFTLIPQNNDNVSEGDILVSIIQPSSDPFLKYKDNYYLDIESNLLSLINNTSEDTDLIVIPEAELPYPINDMRFSKFIDRTNSANKILLGAWFFNDAKLFNTIYNPENKNIYKKQHLVPFGEYIPFFSSLRGLISFFDLPLSLIHI
;
A
#
# COMPACT_ATOMS: atom_id res chain seq x y z
N ILE A 1 -15.03 -3.08 4.84
CA ILE A 1 -16.46 -2.75 4.83
C ILE A 1 -16.83 -2.54 3.38
N TYR A 2 -17.50 -3.53 2.80
CA TYR A 2 -18.09 -3.41 1.47
C TYR A 2 -19.30 -2.49 1.55
N LEU A 3 -19.11 -1.22 1.28
CA LEU A 3 -20.18 -0.27 0.99
C LEU A 3 -20.31 -0.19 -0.54
N ASP A 4 -20.62 -1.33 -1.17
CA ASP A 4 -20.61 -1.47 -2.64
C ASP A 4 -21.56 -0.53 -3.39
N THR A 5 -22.51 0.09 -2.72
CA THR A 5 -23.45 1.00 -3.38
C THR A 5 -23.33 2.46 -2.93
N ILE A 6 -23.04 2.70 -1.67
CA ILE A 6 -22.99 4.09 -1.13
C ILE A 6 -21.61 4.73 -1.36
N GLY A 7 -20.54 3.91 -1.39
CA GLY A 7 -19.18 4.38 -1.55
C GLY A 7 -18.77 4.67 -3.00
N GLN A 8 -19.28 3.91 -3.96
CA GLN A 8 -18.85 3.97 -5.36
C GLN A 8 -18.98 5.36 -5.99
N ASN A 9 -20.02 6.12 -5.60
CA ASN A 9 -20.26 7.45 -6.13
C ASN A 9 -19.35 8.53 -5.56
N ILE A 10 -18.76 8.29 -4.41
CA ILE A 10 -18.02 9.30 -3.62
C ILE A 10 -16.52 9.08 -3.71
N TYR A 11 -16.08 7.82 -3.72
CA TYR A 11 -14.67 7.45 -3.73
C TYR A 11 -13.85 8.11 -4.85
N PRO A 12 -14.33 8.16 -6.11
CA PRO A 12 -13.55 8.74 -7.19
C PRO A 12 -13.26 10.23 -7.01
N TYR A 13 -14.16 10.95 -6.31
CA TYR A 13 -14.08 12.42 -6.18
C TYR A 13 -13.52 12.86 -4.83
N LEU A 14 -13.90 12.20 -3.75
CA LEU A 14 -13.66 12.68 -2.38
C LEU A 14 -12.85 11.69 -1.52
N GLY A 15 -12.56 10.51 -2.06
CA GLY A 15 -11.73 9.49 -1.41
C GLY A 15 -12.35 8.83 -0.17
N ALA A 16 -11.60 7.89 0.40
CA ALA A 16 -12.02 7.09 1.56
C ALA A 16 -12.27 7.93 2.83
N SER A 17 -11.54 9.02 3.01
CA SER A 17 -11.68 9.91 4.18
C SER A 17 -13.05 10.55 4.23
N PHE A 18 -13.60 10.94 3.08
CA PHE A 18 -14.95 11.49 3.02
C PHE A 18 -16.03 10.45 3.28
N ALA A 19 -15.84 9.21 2.82
CA ALA A 19 -16.74 8.11 3.16
C ALA A 19 -16.80 7.87 4.68
N SER A 20 -15.66 7.92 5.36
CA SER A 20 -15.62 7.86 6.82
C SER A 20 -16.39 9.02 7.47
N TYR A 21 -16.23 10.22 6.95
CA TYR A 21 -16.99 11.39 7.42
C TYR A 21 -18.52 11.19 7.28
N ILE A 22 -19.00 10.63 6.16
CA ILE A 22 -20.41 10.29 5.96
C ILE A 22 -20.90 9.28 7.02
N ILE A 23 -20.10 8.27 7.35
CA ILE A 23 -20.45 7.30 8.40
C ILE A 23 -20.60 8.00 9.75
N TYR A 24 -19.72 8.93 10.10
CA TYR A 24 -19.84 9.72 11.33
C TYR A 24 -21.11 10.59 11.33
N LEU A 25 -21.45 11.23 10.21
CA LEU A 25 -22.68 12.01 10.08
C LEU A 25 -23.94 11.16 10.25
N LEU A 26 -23.97 9.96 9.65
CA LEU A 26 -25.09 9.02 9.81
C LEU A 26 -25.24 8.58 11.27
N THR A 27 -24.14 8.23 11.91
CA THR A 27 -24.13 7.83 13.32
C THR A 27 -24.64 8.96 14.22
N ALA A 28 -24.16 10.19 13.99
CA ALA A 28 -24.62 11.37 14.71
C ALA A 28 -26.12 11.63 14.50
N ALA A 29 -26.61 11.49 13.24
CA ALA A 29 -28.03 11.63 12.92
C ALA A 29 -28.90 10.60 13.66
N LEU A 30 -28.47 9.34 13.73
CA LEU A 30 -29.18 8.27 14.47
C LEU A 30 -29.25 8.56 15.98
N VAL A 31 -28.17 9.06 16.57
CA VAL A 31 -28.14 9.46 17.98
C VAL A 31 -29.09 10.63 18.25
N ILE A 32 -29.13 11.63 17.36
CA ILE A 32 -30.02 12.79 17.47
C ILE A 32 -31.49 12.36 17.37
N LEU A 33 -31.81 11.46 16.43
CA LEU A 33 -33.15 10.88 16.29
C LEU A 33 -33.57 10.12 17.55
N GLY A 34 -32.70 9.30 18.11
CA GLY A 34 -32.97 8.56 19.35
C GLY A 34 -33.28 9.49 20.53
N ARG A 35 -32.78 10.72 20.51
CA ARG A 35 -33.07 11.79 21.51
C ARG A 35 -34.32 12.62 21.18
N LYS A 36 -35.08 12.25 20.15
CA LYS A 36 -36.28 12.98 19.66
C LYS A 36 -35.97 14.44 19.24
N ASN A 37 -34.75 14.74 18.89
CA ASN A 37 -34.36 16.06 18.38
C ASN A 37 -34.45 16.09 16.85
N LYS A 38 -34.57 17.30 16.29
CA LYS A 38 -34.61 17.48 14.83
C LYS A 38 -33.21 17.26 14.23
N ILE A 39 -33.12 16.47 13.18
CA ILE A 39 -31.88 16.33 12.41
C ILE A 39 -31.69 17.58 11.59
N PRO A 40 -30.47 18.14 11.51
CA PRO A 40 -30.15 19.21 10.58
C PRO A 40 -30.42 18.76 9.14
N ILE A 41 -31.18 19.56 8.39
CA ILE A 41 -31.54 19.26 6.99
C ILE A 41 -30.27 19.01 6.13
N ALA A 42 -29.18 19.75 6.42
CA ALA A 42 -27.90 19.56 5.73
C ALA A 42 -27.39 18.13 5.82
N ASN A 43 -27.51 17.45 6.96
CA ASN A 43 -27.06 16.05 7.10
C ASN A 43 -27.91 15.11 6.24
N LEU A 44 -29.20 15.37 6.13
CA LEU A 44 -30.08 14.56 5.28
C LEU A 44 -29.74 14.74 3.80
N VAL A 45 -29.47 15.98 3.34
CA VAL A 45 -29.10 16.29 1.96
C VAL A 45 -27.78 15.60 1.59
N ILE A 46 -26.77 15.62 2.45
CA ILE A 46 -25.51 14.95 2.23
C ILE A 46 -25.70 13.45 2.06
N VAL A 47 -26.50 12.83 2.93
CA VAL A 47 -26.80 11.39 2.86
C VAL A 47 -27.55 11.06 1.57
N LEU A 48 -28.54 11.85 1.18
CA LEU A 48 -29.28 11.63 -0.06
C LEU A 48 -28.39 11.73 -1.30
N PHE A 49 -27.42 12.63 -1.27
CA PHE A 49 -26.44 12.78 -2.38
C PHE A 49 -25.59 11.51 -2.56
N THR A 50 -25.32 10.77 -1.48
CA THR A 50 -24.54 9.51 -1.56
C THR A 50 -25.33 8.36 -2.16
N LEU A 51 -26.66 8.47 -2.23
CA LEU A 51 -27.54 7.45 -2.75
C LEU A 51 -27.82 7.58 -4.27
N ILE A 52 -27.31 8.63 -4.91
CA ILE A 52 -27.48 8.80 -6.35
C ILE A 52 -26.67 7.73 -7.08
N PRO A 53 -27.33 6.80 -7.81
CA PRO A 53 -26.58 5.77 -8.53
C PRO A 53 -25.75 6.43 -9.63
N GLN A 54 -24.47 6.09 -9.70
CA GLN A 54 -23.68 6.37 -10.89
C GLN A 54 -23.96 5.30 -11.94
N ASN A 55 -24.06 5.70 -13.20
CA ASN A 55 -23.89 4.78 -14.30
C ASN A 55 -22.44 4.27 -14.22
N ASN A 56 -22.27 3.02 -13.85
CA ASN A 56 -20.99 2.36 -14.01
C ASN A 56 -20.73 2.32 -15.51
N ASP A 57 -19.85 3.19 -15.99
CA ASP A 57 -19.26 3.01 -17.30
C ASP A 57 -18.70 1.59 -17.31
N ASN A 58 -19.14 0.79 -18.27
CA ASN A 58 -18.66 -0.58 -18.42
C ASN A 58 -17.14 -0.52 -18.42
N VAL A 59 -16.54 -0.97 -17.33
CA VAL A 59 -15.10 -1.20 -17.28
C VAL A 59 -14.88 -2.24 -18.36
N SER A 60 -14.29 -1.84 -19.48
CA SER A 60 -13.85 -2.78 -20.50
C SER A 60 -12.96 -3.81 -19.82
N GLU A 61 -13.24 -5.09 -20.02
CA GLU A 61 -12.32 -6.14 -19.58
C GLU A 61 -10.93 -5.76 -20.10
N GLY A 62 -9.98 -5.64 -19.20
CA GLY A 62 -8.62 -5.28 -19.60
C GLY A 62 -7.99 -6.46 -20.32
N ASP A 63 -7.24 -6.18 -21.39
CA ASP A 63 -6.52 -7.19 -22.17
C ASP A 63 -5.20 -7.61 -21.51
N ILE A 64 -4.97 -7.25 -20.24
CA ILE A 64 -3.71 -7.51 -19.52
C ILE A 64 -3.98 -8.46 -18.36
N LEU A 65 -3.32 -9.62 -18.37
CA LEU A 65 -3.34 -10.59 -17.27
C LEU A 65 -2.28 -10.25 -16.22
N VAL A 66 -2.72 -9.86 -15.03
CA VAL A 66 -1.84 -9.47 -13.93
C VAL A 66 -1.85 -10.52 -12.84
N SER A 67 -0.67 -11.02 -12.46
CA SER A 67 -0.47 -11.88 -11.30
C SER A 67 0.07 -11.07 -10.12
N ILE A 68 -0.67 -11.06 -9.02
CA ILE A 68 -0.25 -10.41 -7.78
C ILE A 68 0.30 -11.49 -6.84
N ILE A 69 1.58 -11.38 -6.47
CA ILE A 69 2.24 -12.30 -5.55
C ILE A 69 2.16 -11.73 -4.14
N GLN A 70 1.64 -12.52 -3.21
CA GLN A 70 1.61 -12.18 -1.79
C GLN A 70 2.37 -13.25 -0.99
N PRO A 71 3.67 -13.06 -0.70
CA PRO A 71 4.51 -14.05 -0.04
C PRO A 71 4.13 -14.32 1.42
N SER A 72 3.48 -13.37 2.09
CA SER A 72 3.05 -13.45 3.48
C SER A 72 4.20 -13.73 4.46
N SER A 73 5.38 -13.17 4.19
CA SER A 73 6.55 -13.29 5.06
C SER A 73 6.30 -12.65 6.42
N ASP A 74 6.77 -13.31 7.49
CA ASP A 74 6.66 -12.77 8.85
C ASP A 74 7.56 -11.52 9.01
N PRO A 75 7.00 -10.35 9.33
CA PRO A 75 7.76 -9.11 9.46
C PRO A 75 8.85 -9.16 10.53
N PHE A 76 8.67 -9.99 11.58
CA PHE A 76 9.65 -10.14 12.68
C PHE A 76 10.82 -11.05 12.30
N LEU A 77 10.66 -11.92 11.32
CA LEU A 77 11.69 -12.83 10.84
C LEU A 77 12.43 -12.27 9.63
N LYS A 78 11.79 -11.43 8.84
CA LYS A 78 12.23 -10.94 7.55
C LYS A 78 13.67 -10.39 7.51
N TYR A 79 14.10 -9.71 8.57
CA TYR A 79 15.41 -9.07 8.65
C TYR A 79 16.43 -9.85 9.47
N LYS A 80 16.12 -11.12 9.83
CA LYS A 80 17.08 -11.98 10.51
C LYS A 80 17.94 -12.73 9.51
N ASP A 81 19.25 -12.72 9.69
CA ASP A 81 20.23 -13.31 8.77
C ASP A 81 19.96 -14.79 8.43
N ASN A 82 19.35 -15.52 9.33
CA ASN A 82 19.05 -16.95 9.13
C ASN A 82 17.87 -17.20 8.18
N TYR A 83 17.02 -16.21 7.92
CA TYR A 83 15.77 -16.38 7.17
C TYR A 83 15.77 -15.79 5.77
N TYR A 84 16.80 -15.03 5.38
CA TYR A 84 16.80 -14.35 4.08
C TYR A 84 16.76 -15.34 2.90
N LEU A 85 17.41 -16.52 3.04
CA LEU A 85 17.41 -17.56 2.00
C LEU A 85 16.02 -18.19 1.84
N ASP A 86 15.31 -18.40 2.94
CA ASP A 86 13.96 -18.95 2.93
C ASP A 86 12.98 -17.98 2.26
N ILE A 87 13.07 -16.69 2.59
CA ILE A 87 12.26 -15.63 1.97
C ILE A 87 12.55 -15.57 0.47
N GLU A 88 13.83 -15.56 0.09
CA GLU A 88 14.26 -15.52 -1.32
C GLU A 88 13.77 -16.75 -2.08
N SER A 89 13.93 -17.95 -1.53
CA SER A 89 13.50 -19.19 -2.17
C SER A 89 11.98 -19.29 -2.32
N ASN A 90 11.23 -18.86 -1.29
CA ASN A 90 9.78 -18.77 -1.34
C ASN A 90 9.31 -17.82 -2.44
N LEU A 91 9.88 -16.60 -2.46
CA LEU A 91 9.54 -15.61 -3.47
C LEU A 91 9.86 -16.08 -4.89
N LEU A 92 11.02 -16.68 -5.11
CA LEU A 92 11.40 -17.29 -6.39
C LEU A 92 10.42 -18.39 -6.82
N SER A 93 10.04 -19.25 -5.88
CA SER A 93 9.07 -20.32 -6.16
C SER A 93 7.72 -19.73 -6.60
N LEU A 94 7.24 -18.69 -5.91
CA LEU A 94 5.98 -18.03 -6.27
C LEU A 94 6.06 -17.37 -7.64
N ILE A 95 7.16 -16.67 -7.96
CA ILE A 95 7.37 -16.03 -9.26
C ILE A 95 7.40 -17.07 -10.38
N ASN A 96 8.21 -18.12 -10.21
CA ASN A 96 8.43 -19.12 -11.26
C ASN A 96 7.21 -20.05 -11.46
N ASN A 97 6.26 -20.07 -10.53
CA ASN A 97 4.99 -20.78 -10.64
C ASN A 97 3.83 -19.94 -11.18
N THR A 98 4.07 -18.69 -11.55
CA THR A 98 3.02 -17.89 -12.23
C THR A 98 2.74 -18.46 -13.62
N SER A 99 1.50 -18.27 -14.10
CA SER A 99 1.12 -18.71 -15.46
C SER A 99 2.00 -18.06 -16.52
N GLU A 100 2.35 -18.80 -17.56
CA GLU A 100 3.10 -18.29 -18.72
C GLU A 100 2.34 -17.19 -19.45
N ASP A 101 1.00 -17.22 -19.41
CA ASP A 101 0.13 -16.23 -20.03
C ASP A 101 0.10 -14.91 -19.26
N THR A 102 0.71 -14.84 -18.07
CA THR A 102 0.77 -13.60 -17.28
C THR A 102 1.58 -12.54 -18.01
N ASP A 103 0.99 -11.36 -18.20
CA ASP A 103 1.66 -10.20 -18.81
C ASP A 103 2.46 -9.39 -17.80
N LEU A 104 1.99 -9.33 -16.55
CA LEU A 104 2.62 -8.54 -15.50
C LEU A 104 2.56 -9.27 -14.14
N ILE A 105 3.70 -9.36 -13.47
CA ILE A 105 3.82 -9.90 -12.12
C ILE A 105 4.11 -8.75 -11.15
N VAL A 106 3.22 -8.56 -10.19
CA VAL A 106 3.37 -7.50 -9.18
C VAL A 106 3.74 -8.11 -7.83
N ILE A 107 4.84 -7.64 -7.26
CA ILE A 107 5.36 -8.09 -5.96
C ILE A 107 5.28 -6.93 -4.97
N PRO A 108 4.75 -7.16 -3.75
CA PRO A 108 4.47 -6.09 -2.80
C PRO A 108 5.73 -5.40 -2.27
N GLU A 109 5.48 -4.39 -1.44
CA GLU A 109 6.49 -3.51 -0.86
C GLU A 109 7.56 -4.28 -0.09
N ALA A 110 8.81 -4.03 -0.50
CA ALA A 110 10.02 -4.42 0.23
C ALA A 110 10.07 -5.88 0.69
N GLU A 111 9.68 -6.84 -0.15
CA GLU A 111 9.67 -8.25 0.22
C GLU A 111 11.08 -8.80 0.48
N LEU A 112 12.06 -8.43 -0.33
CA LEU A 112 13.44 -8.82 -0.11
C LEU A 112 14.10 -8.00 1.02
N PRO A 113 14.86 -8.65 1.92
CA PRO A 113 15.48 -8.00 3.08
C PRO A 113 16.76 -7.21 2.75
N TYR A 114 17.05 -6.99 1.50
CA TYR A 114 18.21 -6.24 1.01
C TYR A 114 17.82 -5.29 -0.14
N PRO A 115 18.57 -4.17 -0.31
CA PRO A 115 18.23 -3.18 -1.32
C PRO A 115 18.63 -3.59 -2.74
N ILE A 116 18.08 -2.87 -3.75
CA ILE A 116 18.32 -3.09 -5.18
C ILE A 116 19.81 -3.03 -5.54
N ASN A 117 20.58 -2.18 -4.88
CA ASN A 117 22.01 -2.02 -5.13
C ASN A 117 22.90 -3.01 -4.36
N ASP A 118 22.33 -3.99 -3.68
CA ASP A 118 23.08 -5.14 -3.16
C ASP A 118 23.31 -6.19 -4.26
N MET A 119 24.47 -6.83 -4.24
CA MET A 119 24.82 -7.89 -5.21
C MET A 119 23.85 -9.09 -5.15
N ARG A 120 23.25 -9.35 -3.98
CA ARG A 120 22.23 -10.42 -3.80
C ARG A 120 21.00 -10.16 -4.65
N PHE A 121 20.62 -8.87 -4.80
CA PHE A 121 19.46 -8.49 -5.59
C PHE A 121 19.63 -8.84 -7.07
N SER A 122 20.78 -8.52 -7.68
CA SER A 122 21.03 -8.88 -9.08
C SER A 122 20.99 -10.41 -9.27
N LYS A 123 21.63 -11.16 -8.36
CA LYS A 123 21.61 -12.63 -8.40
C LYS A 123 20.18 -13.20 -8.24
N PHE A 124 19.34 -12.55 -7.44
CA PHE A 124 17.93 -12.94 -7.31
C PHE A 124 17.18 -12.74 -8.63
N ILE A 125 17.32 -11.57 -9.25
CA ILE A 125 16.68 -11.27 -10.54
C ILE A 125 17.15 -12.25 -11.64
N ASP A 126 18.44 -12.57 -11.71
CA ASP A 126 18.99 -13.51 -12.69
C ASP A 126 18.42 -14.94 -12.56
N ARG A 127 17.87 -15.29 -11.39
CA ARG A 127 17.22 -16.58 -11.12
C ARG A 127 15.72 -16.59 -11.41
N THR A 128 15.13 -15.46 -11.74
CA THR A 128 13.72 -15.37 -12.11
C THR A 128 13.53 -15.65 -13.60
N ASN A 129 12.56 -16.50 -13.95
CA ASN A 129 12.25 -16.84 -15.34
C ASN A 129 11.48 -15.73 -16.08
N SER A 130 10.97 -14.73 -15.36
CA SER A 130 10.04 -13.73 -15.85
C SER A 130 10.48 -12.29 -15.54
N ALA A 131 11.78 -12.02 -15.47
CA ALA A 131 12.33 -10.72 -15.08
C ALA A 131 11.76 -9.53 -15.89
N ASN A 132 11.44 -9.74 -17.16
CA ASN A 132 10.85 -8.74 -18.05
C ASN A 132 9.38 -8.40 -17.76
N LYS A 133 8.71 -9.21 -16.93
CA LYS A 133 7.29 -9.02 -16.59
C LYS A 133 7.08 -8.56 -15.14
N ILE A 134 8.14 -8.27 -14.39
CA ILE A 134 8.07 -8.02 -12.95
C ILE A 134 8.04 -6.53 -12.63
N LEU A 135 7.13 -6.15 -11.72
CA LEU A 135 7.21 -4.93 -10.92
C LEU A 135 7.40 -5.31 -9.46
N LEU A 136 8.55 -4.98 -8.89
CA LEU A 136 8.96 -5.40 -7.56
C LEU A 136 9.06 -4.20 -6.61
N GLY A 137 8.31 -4.25 -5.50
CA GLY A 137 8.54 -3.36 -4.38
C GLY A 137 9.86 -3.71 -3.68
N ALA A 138 10.79 -2.76 -3.59
CA ALA A 138 12.13 -3.00 -3.07
C ALA A 138 12.73 -1.79 -2.38
N TRP A 139 13.71 -2.03 -1.51
CA TRP A 139 14.52 -0.98 -0.94
C TRP A 139 15.60 -0.51 -1.93
N PHE A 140 15.83 0.79 -1.95
CA PHE A 140 16.96 1.40 -2.67
C PHE A 140 17.76 2.26 -1.72
N PHE A 141 19.06 1.98 -1.59
CA PHE A 141 19.96 2.74 -0.73
C PHE A 141 20.76 3.72 -1.55
N ASN A 142 20.67 5.02 -1.25
CA ASN A 142 21.44 6.06 -1.91
C ASN A 142 21.77 7.21 -0.96
N ASP A 143 23.02 7.69 -0.97
CA ASP A 143 23.49 8.82 -0.15
C ASP A 143 23.14 8.68 1.35
N ALA A 144 23.39 7.50 1.90
CA ALA A 144 23.06 7.14 3.28
C ALA A 144 21.56 7.19 3.62
N LYS A 145 20.67 7.19 2.61
CA LYS A 145 19.23 7.15 2.75
C LYS A 145 18.64 5.89 2.14
N LEU A 146 17.61 5.38 2.79
CA LEU A 146 16.87 4.22 2.32
C LEU A 146 15.53 4.68 1.74
N PHE A 147 15.27 4.32 0.49
CA PHE A 147 14.04 4.66 -0.21
C PHE A 147 13.19 3.43 -0.43
N ASN A 148 11.89 3.57 -0.20
CA ASN A 148 10.91 2.60 -0.64
C ASN A 148 10.60 2.84 -2.11
N THR A 149 10.72 1.80 -2.94
CA THR A 149 10.67 1.95 -4.39
C THR A 149 9.88 0.84 -5.06
N ILE A 150 9.44 1.12 -6.27
CA ILE A 150 9.03 0.09 -7.24
C ILE A 150 10.15 0.00 -8.28
N TYR A 151 10.63 -1.20 -8.50
CA TYR A 151 11.69 -1.51 -9.45
C TYR A 151 11.15 -2.35 -10.61
N ASN A 152 11.52 -1.99 -11.82
CA ASN A 152 11.29 -2.79 -13.01
C ASN A 152 12.63 -3.36 -13.51
N PRO A 153 12.84 -4.69 -13.45
CA PRO A 153 14.10 -5.31 -13.86
C PRO A 153 14.38 -5.19 -15.36
N GLU A 154 13.35 -5.14 -16.21
CA GLU A 154 13.50 -5.08 -17.66
C GLU A 154 14.26 -3.82 -18.12
N ASN A 155 13.80 -2.67 -17.67
CA ASN A 155 14.36 -1.36 -18.06
C ASN A 155 15.21 -0.70 -16.97
N LYS A 156 15.34 -1.36 -15.80
CA LYS A 156 16.05 -0.87 -14.60
C LYS A 156 15.52 0.44 -14.05
N ASN A 157 14.27 0.76 -14.34
CA ASN A 157 13.62 1.96 -13.83
C ASN A 157 13.27 1.79 -12.35
N ILE A 158 13.46 2.88 -11.61
CA ILE A 158 13.16 2.96 -10.18
C ILE A 158 12.19 4.11 -9.97
N TYR A 159 11.01 3.79 -9.42
CA TYR A 159 10.09 4.80 -8.91
C TYR A 159 10.24 4.87 -7.39
N LYS A 160 10.58 6.04 -6.86
CA LYS A 160 10.68 6.27 -5.41
C LYS A 160 9.35 6.72 -4.85
N LYS A 161 8.92 6.14 -3.73
CA LYS A 161 7.69 6.53 -3.02
C LYS A 161 7.78 8.00 -2.62
N GLN A 162 6.78 8.79 -3.04
CA GLN A 162 6.76 10.24 -2.80
C GLN A 162 5.89 10.61 -1.58
N HIS A 163 4.81 9.86 -1.35
CA HIS A 163 3.89 10.10 -0.24
C HIS A 163 4.17 9.11 0.89
N LEU A 164 4.81 9.60 1.93
CA LEU A 164 5.20 8.82 3.09
C LEU A 164 4.14 8.92 4.18
N VAL A 165 4.00 7.85 4.96
CA VAL A 165 3.05 7.78 6.07
C VAL A 165 3.64 8.48 7.29
N PRO A 166 3.03 9.58 7.78
CA PRO A 166 3.47 10.25 9.00
C PRO A 166 3.49 9.28 10.18
N PHE A 167 4.53 9.36 11.02
CA PHE A 167 4.79 8.49 12.18
C PHE A 167 5.04 7.01 11.88
N GLY A 168 4.81 6.55 10.64
CA GLY A 168 5.15 5.20 10.21
C GLY A 168 6.45 5.15 9.41
N GLU A 169 6.63 6.09 8.50
CA GLU A 169 7.78 6.15 7.59
C GLU A 169 8.64 7.39 7.81
N TYR A 170 8.08 8.45 8.38
CA TYR A 170 8.83 9.62 8.84
C TYR A 170 8.17 10.26 10.05
N ILE A 171 8.95 10.97 10.85
CA ILE A 171 8.44 11.72 11.99
C ILE A 171 8.37 13.20 11.60
N PRO A 172 7.15 13.75 11.42
CA PRO A 172 6.99 15.17 11.15
C PRO A 172 7.49 15.99 12.35
N PHE A 173 8.11 17.12 12.09
CA PHE A 173 8.65 18.02 13.13
C PHE A 173 9.74 17.38 14.03
N PHE A 174 10.52 16.45 13.47
CA PHE A 174 11.55 15.70 14.21
C PHE A 174 12.46 16.59 15.09
N SER A 175 12.85 17.76 14.60
CA SER A 175 13.69 18.71 15.35
C SER A 175 13.04 19.24 16.64
N SER A 176 11.71 19.39 16.63
CA SER A 176 10.95 19.91 17.78
C SER A 176 10.48 18.82 18.75
N LEU A 177 10.44 17.56 18.29
CA LEU A 177 9.89 16.44 19.05
C LEU A 177 10.95 15.48 19.60
N ARG A 178 12.25 15.75 19.42
CA ARG A 178 13.36 14.88 19.86
C ARG A 178 13.26 14.45 21.32
N GLY A 179 12.73 15.29 22.21
CA GLY A 179 12.57 14.95 23.62
C GLY A 179 11.36 14.06 23.93
N LEU A 180 10.37 14.01 23.05
CA LEU A 180 9.15 13.19 23.24
C LEU A 180 9.28 11.80 22.66
N ILE A 181 10.11 11.60 21.65
CA ILE A 181 10.24 10.34 20.90
C ILE A 181 10.79 9.22 21.79
N SER A 182 11.73 9.53 22.68
CA SER A 182 12.27 8.57 23.65
C SER A 182 11.25 8.10 24.68
N PHE A 183 10.16 8.86 24.86
CA PHE A 183 9.09 8.51 25.80
C PHE A 183 8.09 7.49 25.19
N PHE A 184 7.93 7.47 23.87
CA PHE A 184 6.93 6.62 23.21
C PHE A 184 7.46 5.26 22.75
N ASP A 185 8.75 4.97 22.96
CA ASP A 185 9.40 3.70 22.58
C ASP A 185 8.99 3.22 21.16
N LEU A 186 8.81 4.20 20.27
CA LEU A 186 8.42 3.93 18.88
C LEU A 186 9.56 3.15 18.23
N PRO A 187 9.29 1.97 17.65
CA PRO A 187 10.28 1.27 16.87
C PRO A 187 10.62 2.18 15.67
N LEU A 188 11.69 2.92 15.82
CA LEU A 188 12.30 3.67 14.73
C LEU A 188 12.85 2.63 13.74
N SER A 189 11.99 2.02 12.96
CA SER A 189 12.42 1.36 11.74
C SER A 189 13.00 2.48 10.88
N LEU A 190 14.30 2.55 10.89
CA LEU A 190 15.19 3.57 10.40
C LEU A 190 14.97 3.86 8.91
N ILE A 191 13.90 4.53 8.58
CA ILE A 191 13.77 5.18 7.28
C ILE A 191 14.09 6.64 7.51
N HIS A 192 15.37 6.94 7.51
CA HIS A 192 15.85 8.30 7.37
C HIS A 192 15.69 8.68 5.90
N ILE A 193 14.65 9.44 5.63
CA ILE A 193 14.55 10.17 4.36
C ILE A 193 15.09 11.56 4.58
#